data_1de8983fcaa2508edd0fe01cc3e721da
#
_entry.id   1de8983fcaa2508edd0fe01cc3e721da
#
_cell.length_a   1.000
_cell.length_b   1.000
_cell.length_c   1.000
_cell.angle_alpha   90.00
_cell.angle_beta   90.00
_cell.angle_gamma   90.00
#
_symmetry.space_group_name_H-M   'P 1'
#
loop_
_entity.id
_entity.type
_entity.pdbx_description
1 polymer ?
#
loop_
_entity_poly.entity_id
_entity_poly.type
_entity_poly.pdbx_seq_one_letter_code
_entity_poly.pdbx_strand_id
1 'polypeptide(L)'
;SGCGATHIAIALVTTLNYLGISAIYQEKNWSNDLRKTVAQLKHVWEKNGCFFYRNFTGFPKYDSGIEIPEPVAQIMVNDYGCDFSSSCLATADHIIYVCGGALWHRDDAKSKDFLLQNFGNRLHVVANLCDHNSAIYFARTFSQPVYSYPFNTDIFRVDKEKLDFVHWLQQPEKGRNRLFLRFINHLFRLLQP
;
A
#
# COMPACT_ATOMS: atom_id res chain seq x y z
N SER A 1 -15.95 -3.36 4.45
CA SER A 1 -14.50 -3.57 4.41
C SER A 1 -14.19 -4.77 3.53
N GLY A 2 -12.97 -4.97 3.10
CA GLY A 2 -12.62 -6.05 2.16
C GLY A 2 -12.25 -5.55 0.77
N CYS A 3 -11.94 -4.26 0.61
CA CYS A 3 -11.45 -3.69 -0.64
C CYS A 3 -10.00 -4.11 -0.98
N GLY A 4 -9.32 -4.86 -0.11
CA GLY A 4 -7.99 -5.42 -0.37
C GLY A 4 -6.81 -4.49 -0.05
N ALA A 5 -6.97 -3.52 0.85
CA ALA A 5 -5.89 -2.63 1.26
C ALA A 5 -4.66 -3.41 1.77
N THR A 6 -4.87 -4.39 2.65
CA THR A 6 -3.81 -5.29 3.16
C THR A 6 -3.09 -6.03 2.05
N HIS A 7 -3.84 -6.55 1.06
CA HIS A 7 -3.27 -7.23 -0.11
C HIS A 7 -2.32 -6.31 -0.89
N ILE A 8 -2.75 -5.09 -1.18
CA ILE A 8 -1.95 -4.10 -1.91
C ILE A 8 -0.74 -3.66 -1.08
N ALA A 9 -0.89 -3.45 0.22
CA ALA A 9 0.19 -3.06 1.11
C ALA A 9 1.29 -4.14 1.18
N ILE A 10 0.92 -5.42 1.31
CA ILE A 10 1.86 -6.55 1.30
C ILE A 10 2.58 -6.63 -0.07
N ALA A 11 1.84 -6.55 -1.16
CA ALA A 11 2.41 -6.59 -2.51
C ALA A 11 3.37 -5.43 -2.77
N LEU A 12 3.05 -4.22 -2.28
CA LEU A 12 3.92 -3.05 -2.38
C LEU A 12 5.24 -3.26 -1.64
N VAL A 13 5.21 -3.68 -0.36
CA VAL A 13 6.41 -3.96 0.43
C VAL A 13 7.26 -5.04 -0.22
N THR A 14 6.65 -6.13 -0.67
CA THR A 14 7.35 -7.21 -1.36
C THR A 14 8.08 -6.71 -2.60
N THR A 15 7.42 -5.85 -3.38
CA THR A 15 7.99 -5.30 -4.62
C THR A 15 9.11 -4.29 -4.34
N LEU A 16 8.95 -3.42 -3.34
CA LEU A 16 9.98 -2.47 -2.93
C LEU A 16 11.25 -3.20 -2.46
N ASN A 17 11.11 -4.20 -1.60
CA ASN A 17 12.24 -5.00 -1.14
C ASN A 17 12.91 -5.78 -2.27
N TYR A 18 12.14 -6.32 -3.24
CA TYR A 18 12.69 -6.94 -4.43
C TYR A 18 13.54 -5.95 -5.25
N LEU A 19 13.15 -4.69 -5.31
CA LEU A 19 13.89 -3.61 -5.96
C LEU A 19 15.08 -3.08 -5.12
N GLY A 20 15.36 -3.68 -3.97
CA GLY A 20 16.47 -3.27 -3.08
C GLY A 20 16.15 -2.06 -2.20
N ILE A 21 14.88 -1.64 -2.12
CA ILE A 21 14.43 -0.57 -1.25
C ILE A 21 13.93 -1.18 0.05
N SER A 22 14.62 -0.91 1.17
CA SER A 22 14.20 -1.42 2.48
C SER A 22 12.81 -0.92 2.84
N ALA A 23 11.82 -1.81 2.82
CA ALA A 23 10.44 -1.50 3.14
C ALA A 23 9.86 -2.51 4.14
N ILE A 24 9.01 -2.01 5.05
CA ILE A 24 8.32 -2.83 6.07
C ILE A 24 6.83 -2.53 6.02
N TYR A 25 6.03 -3.60 5.98
CA TYR A 25 4.60 -3.54 6.24
C TYR A 25 4.36 -3.43 7.74
N GLN A 26 3.53 -2.49 8.17
CA GLN A 26 3.12 -2.35 9.56
C GLN A 26 1.60 -2.38 9.67
N GLU A 27 1.07 -3.38 10.39
CA GLU A 27 -0.36 -3.48 10.67
C GLU A 27 -0.73 -2.51 11.79
N LYS A 28 -1.53 -1.49 11.46
CA LYS A 28 -2.02 -0.48 12.41
C LYS A 28 -3.49 -0.70 12.82
N ASN A 29 -4.19 -1.58 12.13
CA ASN A 29 -5.57 -1.98 12.43
C ASN A 29 -5.65 -3.24 13.31
N TRP A 30 -6.85 -3.61 13.76
CA TRP A 30 -7.08 -4.77 14.62
C TRP A 30 -7.58 -6.01 13.87
N SER A 31 -7.41 -6.08 12.55
CA SER A 31 -7.88 -7.21 11.74
C SER A 31 -7.10 -8.50 12.00
N ASN A 32 -5.84 -8.40 12.44
CA ASN A 32 -4.87 -9.49 12.53
C ASN A 32 -4.65 -10.22 11.20
N ASP A 33 -4.82 -9.52 10.08
CA ASP A 33 -4.76 -10.14 8.76
C ASP A 33 -3.32 -10.57 8.42
N LEU A 34 -2.31 -9.86 8.90
CA LEU A 34 -0.92 -10.30 8.74
C LEU A 34 -0.68 -11.65 9.41
N ARG A 35 -1.09 -11.83 10.68
CA ARG A 35 -0.92 -13.11 11.40
C ARG A 35 -1.68 -14.25 10.74
N LYS A 36 -2.92 -14.00 10.28
CA LYS A 36 -3.72 -14.97 9.53
C LYS A 36 -3.06 -15.37 8.22
N THR A 37 -2.48 -14.41 7.51
CA THR A 37 -1.79 -14.64 6.24
C THR A 37 -0.52 -15.47 6.45
N VAL A 38 0.34 -15.09 7.39
CA VAL A 38 1.60 -15.80 7.62
C VAL A 38 1.38 -17.21 8.20
N ALA A 39 0.31 -17.43 8.96
CA ALA A 39 -0.05 -18.76 9.47
C ALA A 39 -0.36 -19.78 8.37
N GLN A 40 -0.69 -19.33 7.16
CA GLN A 40 -0.96 -20.20 6.00
C GLN A 40 0.29 -20.45 5.14
N LEU A 41 1.40 -19.79 5.44
CA LEU A 41 2.62 -19.89 4.65
C LEU A 41 3.60 -20.89 5.28
N LYS A 42 4.35 -21.59 4.42
CA LYS A 42 5.48 -22.42 4.84
C LYS A 42 6.75 -21.58 4.83
N HIS A 43 7.67 -21.87 5.76
CA HIS A 43 8.99 -21.22 5.81
C HIS A 43 8.96 -19.72 6.12
N VAL A 44 7.96 -19.27 6.88
CA VAL A 44 8.00 -17.95 7.52
C VAL A 44 8.91 -18.04 8.74
N TRP A 45 9.74 -17.05 8.94
CA TRP A 45 10.53 -16.91 10.15
C TRP A 45 10.26 -15.57 10.83
N GLU A 46 10.41 -15.55 12.14
CA GLU A 46 10.18 -14.36 12.97
C GLU A 46 11.47 -13.95 13.67
N LYS A 47 11.74 -12.64 13.67
CA LYS A 47 12.84 -12.04 14.40
C LYS A 47 12.48 -10.64 14.86
N ASN A 48 12.73 -10.33 16.12
CA ASN A 48 12.46 -9.02 16.70
C ASN A 48 11.01 -8.52 16.43
N GLY A 49 10.04 -9.44 16.52
CA GLY A 49 8.64 -9.13 16.29
C GLY A 49 8.24 -8.95 14.82
N CYS A 50 9.16 -9.06 13.87
CA CYS A 50 8.86 -9.01 12.44
C CYS A 50 8.75 -10.40 11.85
N PHE A 51 7.80 -10.60 10.93
CA PHE A 51 7.71 -11.77 10.06
C PHE A 51 8.47 -11.51 8.75
N PHE A 52 9.17 -12.54 8.31
CA PHE A 52 9.94 -12.52 7.08
C PHE A 52 9.52 -13.69 6.19
N TYR A 53 9.21 -13.37 4.94
CA TYR A 53 8.85 -14.36 3.94
C TYR A 53 9.27 -13.88 2.54
N ARG A 54 10.19 -14.59 1.87
CA ARG A 54 10.76 -14.12 0.58
C ARG A 54 11.29 -12.68 0.71
N ASN A 55 10.79 -11.77 -0.13
CA ASN A 55 11.13 -10.34 -0.09
C ASN A 55 10.18 -9.52 0.81
N PHE A 56 9.31 -10.15 1.57
CA PHE A 56 8.37 -9.47 2.45
C PHE A 56 8.90 -9.38 3.87
N THR A 57 8.74 -8.22 4.48
CA THR A 57 8.94 -7.97 5.90
C THR A 57 7.69 -7.33 6.47
N GLY A 58 7.10 -7.96 7.50
CA GLY A 58 5.86 -7.48 8.11
C GLY A 58 5.94 -7.41 9.62
N PHE A 59 5.45 -6.31 10.18
CA PHE A 59 5.33 -6.07 11.60
C PHE A 59 3.85 -6.06 11.96
N PRO A 60 3.36 -7.09 12.70
CA PRO A 60 1.96 -7.16 13.10
C PRO A 60 1.66 -6.13 14.19
N LYS A 61 0.38 -5.84 14.40
CA LYS A 61 -0.02 -5.06 15.55
C LYS A 61 0.11 -5.90 16.81
N TYR A 62 0.74 -5.33 17.83
CA TYR A 62 0.85 -5.89 19.17
C TYR A 62 -0.10 -5.18 20.12
N ASP A 63 -0.54 -5.89 21.14
CA ASP A 63 -1.36 -5.32 22.21
C ASP A 63 -0.58 -4.26 22.99
N SER A 64 -1.28 -3.26 23.49
CA SER A 64 -0.71 -2.23 24.36
C SER A 64 -0.12 -2.90 25.62
N GLY A 65 1.18 -2.72 25.84
CA GLY A 65 1.90 -3.32 26.97
C GLY A 65 3.02 -4.29 26.52
N ILE A 66 3.10 -4.64 25.24
CA ILE A 66 4.23 -5.34 24.68
C ILE A 66 5.16 -4.30 24.04
N GLU A 67 6.27 -4.01 24.71
CA GLU A 67 7.29 -3.11 24.16
C GLU A 67 8.19 -3.88 23.18
N ILE A 68 7.82 -3.87 21.92
CA ILE A 68 8.69 -4.31 20.84
C ILE A 68 9.17 -3.07 20.11
N PRO A 69 10.50 -2.85 19.97
CA PRO A 69 11.01 -1.72 19.22
C PRO A 69 10.44 -1.69 17.79
N GLU A 70 9.93 -0.55 17.38
CA GLU A 70 9.45 -0.41 16.00
C GLU A 70 10.63 -0.63 15.02
N PRO A 71 10.42 -1.41 13.97
CA PRO A 71 11.46 -1.66 12.99
C PRO A 71 11.77 -0.38 12.21
N VAL A 72 13.03 -0.24 11.82
CA VAL A 72 13.49 0.90 11.00
C VAL A 72 13.67 0.45 9.55
N ALA A 73 13.08 1.18 8.62
CA ALA A 73 13.22 0.98 7.19
C ALA A 73 13.22 2.31 6.44
N GLN A 74 13.62 2.29 5.17
CA GLN A 74 13.53 3.48 4.30
C GLN A 74 12.07 3.86 4.01
N ILE A 75 11.21 2.85 3.90
CA ILE A 75 9.77 3.04 3.65
C ILE A 75 8.98 2.21 4.66
N MET A 76 8.06 2.87 5.37
CA MET A 76 7.08 2.22 6.24
C MET A 76 5.73 2.24 5.53
N VAL A 77 5.16 1.08 5.27
CA VAL A 77 3.82 0.94 4.70
C VAL A 77 2.84 0.60 5.82
N ASN A 78 2.15 1.61 6.32
CA ASN A 78 1.20 1.48 7.42
C ASN A 78 -0.19 1.09 6.87
N ASP A 79 -0.70 -0.07 7.27
CA ASP A 79 -2.04 -0.54 6.92
C ASP A 79 -3.04 -0.20 8.04
N TYR A 80 -3.84 0.81 7.81
CA TYR A 80 -4.92 1.22 8.72
C TYR A 80 -6.24 0.49 8.46
N GLY A 81 -6.31 -0.37 7.43
CA GLY A 81 -7.55 -1.02 7.04
C GLY A 81 -8.64 -0.02 6.66
N CYS A 82 -9.77 -0.08 7.37
CA CYS A 82 -10.87 0.87 7.21
C CYS A 82 -10.92 1.93 8.33
N ASP A 83 -10.00 1.85 9.28
CA ASP A 83 -9.98 2.68 10.48
C ASP A 83 -8.91 3.76 10.35
N PHE A 84 -9.23 4.84 9.64
CA PHE A 84 -8.32 5.96 9.46
C PHE A 84 -8.87 7.21 10.15
N SER A 85 -8.07 7.78 11.03
CA SER A 85 -8.28 9.10 11.57
C SER A 85 -7.40 10.13 10.84
N SER A 86 -7.79 11.40 10.92
CA SER A 86 -7.00 12.49 10.35
C SER A 86 -5.58 12.56 10.92
N SER A 87 -5.40 12.23 12.19
CA SER A 87 -4.10 12.22 12.86
C SER A 87 -3.17 11.13 12.32
N CYS A 88 -3.70 9.94 12.00
CA CYS A 88 -2.92 8.85 11.41
C CYS A 88 -2.39 9.22 10.02
N LEU A 89 -3.17 9.95 9.24
CA LEU A 89 -2.82 10.32 7.87
C LEU A 89 -1.96 11.60 7.80
N ALA A 90 -1.96 12.42 8.84
CA ALA A 90 -1.28 13.72 8.82
C ALA A 90 0.23 13.61 8.60
N THR A 91 0.87 12.56 9.13
CA THR A 91 2.30 12.32 9.05
C THR A 91 2.74 11.49 7.83
N ALA A 92 1.79 10.95 7.06
CA ALA A 92 2.10 10.14 5.90
C ALA A 92 2.58 11.00 4.72
N ASP A 93 3.69 10.62 4.08
CA ASP A 93 4.16 11.25 2.85
C ASP A 93 3.26 10.94 1.66
N HIS A 94 2.71 9.72 1.62
CA HIS A 94 1.80 9.22 0.59
C HIS A 94 0.65 8.46 1.24
N ILE A 95 -0.55 8.63 0.70
CA ILE A 95 -1.76 7.94 1.13
C ILE A 95 -2.30 7.14 -0.05
N ILE A 96 -2.40 5.82 0.11
CA ILE A 96 -3.00 4.94 -0.89
C ILE A 96 -4.41 4.60 -0.42
N TYR A 97 -5.41 5.15 -1.11
CA TYR A 97 -6.81 4.85 -0.85
C TYR A 97 -7.28 3.75 -1.79
N VAL A 98 -7.66 2.62 -1.22
CA VAL A 98 -8.07 1.43 -1.99
C VAL A 98 -9.59 1.36 -2.07
N CYS A 99 -10.12 1.43 -3.30
CA CYS A 99 -11.52 1.23 -3.60
C CYS A 99 -11.76 -0.21 -4.06
N GLY A 100 -12.77 -0.87 -3.54
CA GLY A 100 -13.21 -2.18 -4.04
C GLY A 100 -14.05 -2.04 -5.31
N GLY A 101 -13.86 -2.97 -6.28
CA GLY A 101 -14.57 -2.95 -7.57
C GLY A 101 -16.04 -3.35 -7.50
N ALA A 102 -16.52 -3.91 -6.39
CA ALA A 102 -17.90 -4.32 -6.25
C ALA A 102 -18.85 -3.12 -6.16
N LEU A 103 -20.03 -3.24 -6.76
CA LEU A 103 -21.02 -2.16 -6.82
C LEU A 103 -21.39 -1.60 -5.44
N TRP A 104 -21.43 -2.45 -4.41
CA TRP A 104 -21.71 -2.06 -3.01
C TRP A 104 -20.59 -1.27 -2.34
N HIS A 105 -19.39 -1.24 -2.91
CA HIS A 105 -18.27 -0.41 -2.42
C HIS A 105 -18.29 1.01 -2.99
N ARG A 106 -19.20 1.33 -3.92
CA ARG A 106 -19.31 2.68 -4.48
C ARG A 106 -19.72 3.73 -3.45
N ASP A 107 -20.42 3.32 -2.38
CA ASP A 107 -20.78 4.20 -1.27
C ASP A 107 -19.63 4.52 -0.33
N ASP A 108 -18.51 3.77 -0.39
CA ASP A 108 -17.30 4.04 0.38
C ASP A 108 -16.63 5.37 -0.03
N ALA A 109 -17.06 5.95 -1.15
CA ALA A 109 -16.65 7.29 -1.59
C ALA A 109 -17.11 8.45 -0.67
N LYS A 110 -17.84 8.17 0.42
CA LYS A 110 -18.28 9.20 1.39
C LYS A 110 -17.10 9.92 2.07
N SER A 111 -15.96 9.26 2.18
CA SER A 111 -14.72 9.86 2.73
C SER A 111 -13.96 10.71 1.71
N LYS A 112 -14.41 10.75 0.45
CA LYS A 112 -13.74 11.39 -0.66
C LYS A 112 -13.42 12.86 -0.39
N ASP A 113 -14.44 13.64 -0.03
CA ASP A 113 -14.28 15.10 0.12
C ASP A 113 -13.30 15.42 1.24
N PHE A 114 -13.36 14.68 2.33
CA PHE A 114 -12.39 14.78 3.42
C PHE A 114 -10.97 14.44 2.95
N LEU A 115 -10.78 13.34 2.23
CA LEU A 115 -9.46 12.91 1.75
C LEU A 115 -8.89 13.90 0.73
N LEU A 116 -9.69 14.37 -0.23
CA LEU A 116 -9.26 15.32 -1.24
C LEU A 116 -8.92 16.69 -0.65
N GLN A 117 -9.73 17.20 0.26
CA GLN A 117 -9.53 18.51 0.89
C GLN A 117 -8.27 18.55 1.76
N ASN A 118 -8.02 17.46 2.51
CA ASN A 118 -6.92 17.44 3.46
C ASN A 118 -5.62 16.86 2.91
N PHE A 119 -5.70 15.95 1.92
CA PHE A 119 -4.56 15.14 1.48
C PHE A 119 -4.42 15.01 -0.04
N GLY A 120 -5.17 15.78 -0.83
CA GLY A 120 -5.26 15.60 -2.29
C GLY A 120 -3.90 15.52 -3.01
N ASN A 121 -2.91 16.28 -2.56
CA ASN A 121 -1.55 16.28 -3.10
C ASN A 121 -0.71 15.04 -2.75
N ARG A 122 -1.16 14.21 -1.82
CA ARG A 122 -0.51 12.98 -1.33
C ARG A 122 -1.38 11.74 -1.55
N LEU A 123 -2.59 11.92 -2.04
CA LEU A 123 -3.59 10.88 -2.22
C LEU A 123 -3.40 10.14 -3.54
N HIS A 124 -3.26 8.82 -3.48
CA HIS A 124 -3.27 7.91 -4.62
C HIS A 124 -4.50 7.01 -4.53
N VAL A 125 -5.33 7.02 -5.54
CA VAL A 125 -6.53 6.16 -5.56
C VAL A 125 -6.24 4.91 -6.37
N VAL A 126 -6.50 3.75 -5.74
CA VAL A 126 -6.32 2.43 -6.35
C VAL A 126 -7.65 1.72 -6.39
N ALA A 127 -8.09 1.33 -7.56
CA ALA A 127 -9.27 0.49 -7.76
C ALA A 127 -8.83 -0.97 -7.83
N ASN A 128 -9.16 -1.75 -6.79
CA ASN A 128 -8.79 -3.15 -6.65
C ASN A 128 -9.94 -4.06 -7.07
N LEU A 129 -9.64 -5.12 -7.81
CA LEU A 129 -10.62 -6.10 -8.27
C LEU A 129 -11.80 -5.46 -9.03
N CYS A 130 -11.52 -4.45 -9.84
CA CYS A 130 -12.54 -3.73 -10.57
C CYS A 130 -12.40 -3.92 -12.09
N ASP A 131 -13.52 -3.80 -12.76
CA ASP A 131 -13.56 -3.67 -14.21
C ASP A 131 -13.20 -2.24 -14.66
N HIS A 132 -13.01 -2.08 -15.97
CA HIS A 132 -12.67 -0.78 -16.57
C HIS A 132 -13.71 0.31 -16.27
N ASN A 133 -15.01 -0.03 -16.26
CA ASN A 133 -16.07 0.94 -16.01
C ASN A 133 -16.05 1.44 -14.56
N SER A 134 -15.78 0.54 -13.60
CA SER A 134 -15.60 0.90 -12.20
C SER A 134 -14.38 1.79 -11.98
N ALA A 135 -13.27 1.53 -12.66
CA ALA A 135 -12.09 2.40 -12.62
C ALA A 135 -12.39 3.81 -13.15
N ILE A 136 -13.13 3.93 -14.27
CA ILE A 136 -13.59 5.22 -14.81
C ILE A 136 -14.51 5.92 -13.81
N TYR A 137 -15.43 5.21 -13.17
CA TYR A 137 -16.30 5.78 -12.15
C TYR A 137 -15.49 6.38 -11.01
N PHE A 138 -14.50 5.67 -10.47
CA PHE A 138 -13.65 6.19 -9.40
C PHE A 138 -12.80 7.38 -9.88
N ALA A 139 -12.25 7.33 -11.10
CA ALA A 139 -11.48 8.45 -11.64
C ALA A 139 -12.33 9.74 -11.73
N ARG A 140 -13.58 9.63 -12.17
CA ARG A 140 -14.53 10.75 -12.17
C ARG A 140 -14.89 11.21 -10.76
N THR A 141 -15.13 10.25 -9.86
CA THR A 141 -15.50 10.52 -8.47
C THR A 141 -14.39 11.27 -7.74
N PHE A 142 -13.15 10.86 -7.88
CA PHE A 142 -12.00 11.50 -7.22
C PHE A 142 -11.39 12.66 -8.03
N SER A 143 -11.85 12.90 -9.27
CA SER A 143 -11.31 13.92 -10.17
C SER A 143 -9.78 13.83 -10.32
N GLN A 144 -9.24 12.60 -10.29
CA GLN A 144 -7.82 12.31 -10.42
C GLN A 144 -7.59 10.93 -11.05
N PRO A 145 -6.39 10.66 -11.58
CA PRO A 145 -6.04 9.33 -12.09
C PRO A 145 -6.21 8.23 -11.02
N VAL A 146 -6.77 7.10 -11.42
CA VAL A 146 -6.96 5.92 -10.59
C VAL A 146 -6.19 4.76 -11.19
N TYR A 147 -5.39 4.08 -10.38
CA TYR A 147 -4.73 2.86 -10.80
C TYR A 147 -5.67 1.68 -10.67
N SER A 148 -5.89 0.96 -11.77
CA SER A 148 -6.63 -0.31 -11.74
C SER A 148 -5.67 -1.43 -11.37
N TYR A 149 -5.76 -1.92 -10.13
CA TYR A 149 -4.88 -2.99 -9.66
C TYR A 149 -5.45 -4.35 -10.10
N PRO A 150 -4.68 -5.15 -10.87
CA PRO A 150 -5.16 -6.41 -11.39
C PRO A 150 -5.30 -7.47 -10.28
N PHE A 151 -6.13 -8.46 -10.53
CA PHE A 151 -6.25 -9.61 -9.64
C PHE A 151 -4.94 -10.40 -9.64
N ASN A 152 -4.40 -10.64 -8.46
CA ASN A 152 -3.21 -11.46 -8.28
C ASN A 152 -3.41 -12.41 -7.10
N THR A 153 -3.20 -13.70 -7.31
CA THR A 153 -3.37 -14.73 -6.30
C THR A 153 -2.16 -14.89 -5.37
N ASP A 154 -0.95 -14.54 -5.82
CA ASP A 154 0.27 -14.61 -5.00
C ASP A 154 0.80 -13.19 -4.73
N ILE A 155 0.41 -12.65 -3.59
CA ILE A 155 0.82 -11.30 -3.15
C ILE A 155 2.33 -11.18 -2.88
N PHE A 156 3.01 -12.28 -2.66
CA PHE A 156 4.45 -12.32 -2.37
C PHE A 156 5.32 -12.59 -3.61
N ARG A 157 4.71 -12.85 -4.78
CA ARG A 157 5.42 -12.96 -6.05
C ARG A 157 5.50 -11.59 -6.70
N VAL A 158 6.68 -11.18 -7.11
CA VAL A 158 6.86 -9.96 -7.90
C VAL A 158 6.64 -10.31 -9.37
N ASP A 159 5.82 -9.53 -10.04
CA ASP A 159 5.46 -9.64 -11.45
C ASP A 159 5.44 -8.23 -12.08
N LYS A 160 5.19 -8.20 -13.40
CA LYS A 160 5.17 -6.95 -14.15
C LYS A 160 4.13 -5.95 -13.60
N GLU A 161 2.95 -6.43 -13.26
CA GLU A 161 1.85 -5.58 -12.79
C GLU A 161 2.20 -4.87 -11.49
N LYS A 162 2.91 -5.53 -10.57
CA LYS A 162 3.37 -4.93 -9.31
C LYS A 162 4.51 -3.94 -9.54
N LEU A 163 5.39 -4.22 -10.50
CA LEU A 163 6.42 -3.27 -10.91
C LEU A 163 5.79 -2.03 -11.56
N ASP A 164 4.80 -2.21 -12.45
CA ASP A 164 4.06 -1.12 -13.07
C ASP A 164 3.31 -0.28 -12.02
N PHE A 165 2.78 -0.91 -10.97
CA PHE A 165 2.14 -0.21 -9.87
C PHE A 165 3.13 0.69 -9.09
N VAL A 166 4.30 0.15 -8.74
CA VAL A 166 5.36 0.95 -8.09
C VAL A 166 5.78 2.10 -8.99
N HIS A 167 5.96 1.83 -10.28
CA HIS A 167 6.30 2.87 -11.25
C HIS A 167 5.21 3.96 -11.33
N TRP A 168 3.93 3.57 -11.34
CA TRP A 168 2.81 4.53 -11.34
C TRP A 168 2.79 5.40 -10.08
N LEU A 169 3.06 4.83 -8.90
CA LEU A 169 3.16 5.62 -7.66
C LEU A 169 4.27 6.69 -7.72
N GLN A 170 5.27 6.47 -8.56
CA GLN A 170 6.41 7.37 -8.76
C GLN A 170 6.17 8.48 -9.77
N GLN A 171 5.15 8.35 -10.63
CA GLN A 171 4.92 9.34 -11.67
C GLN A 171 4.56 10.70 -11.04
N PRO A 172 5.26 11.78 -11.42
CA PRO A 172 4.93 13.10 -10.94
C PRO A 172 3.59 13.52 -11.55
N GLU A 173 2.54 13.55 -10.81
CA GLU A 173 1.45 14.44 -11.17
C GLU A 173 1.97 15.88 -11.12
N LYS A 174 1.56 16.72 -12.05
CA LYS A 174 1.98 18.13 -12.14
C LYS A 174 1.82 18.78 -10.76
N GLY A 175 2.93 18.94 -10.02
CA GLY A 175 2.96 19.54 -8.69
C GLY A 175 3.44 18.64 -7.54
N ARG A 176 3.64 17.33 -7.73
CA ARG A 176 4.05 16.40 -6.66
C ARG A 176 5.56 16.38 -6.38
N ASN A 177 5.87 16.18 -5.11
CA ASN A 177 7.20 16.30 -4.50
C ASN A 177 8.33 15.56 -5.24
N ARG A 178 9.35 16.31 -5.67
CA ARG A 178 10.53 15.83 -6.42
C ARG A 178 11.49 14.93 -5.62
N LEU A 179 11.36 14.81 -4.30
CA LEU A 179 12.32 14.10 -3.46
C LEU A 179 12.20 12.57 -3.54
N PHE A 180 10.98 12.04 -3.48
CA PHE A 180 10.74 10.58 -3.64
C PHE A 180 11.15 10.09 -5.04
N LEU A 181 10.87 10.90 -6.05
CA LEU A 181 11.25 10.64 -7.44
C LEU A 181 12.77 10.58 -7.68
N ARG A 182 13.57 11.40 -6.98
CA ARG A 182 15.02 11.41 -7.17
C ARG A 182 15.68 10.12 -6.68
N PHE A 183 15.19 9.57 -5.58
CA PHE A 183 15.77 8.37 -4.99
C PHE A 183 15.51 7.13 -5.85
N ILE A 184 14.29 6.97 -6.32
CA ILE A 184 13.89 5.78 -7.09
C ILE A 184 14.32 5.87 -8.57
N ASN A 185 14.29 7.04 -9.19
CA ASN A 185 14.86 7.23 -10.53
C ASN A 185 16.38 6.95 -10.58
N HIS A 186 17.08 7.19 -9.48
CA HIS A 186 18.50 6.82 -9.39
C HIS A 186 18.68 5.30 -9.38
N LEU A 187 17.84 4.57 -8.66
CA LEU A 187 17.85 3.10 -8.61
C LEU A 187 17.47 2.45 -9.95
N PHE A 188 16.45 2.96 -10.64
CA PHE A 188 16.06 2.43 -11.95
C PHE A 188 17.15 2.63 -13.03
N ARG A 189 17.93 3.72 -12.96
CA ARG A 189 19.10 3.91 -13.85
C ARG A 189 20.22 2.90 -13.61
N LEU A 190 20.34 2.38 -12.39
CA LEU A 190 21.32 1.34 -12.03
C LEU A 190 20.87 -0.09 -12.41
N LEU A 191 19.59 -0.30 -12.68
CA LEU A 191 18.99 -1.60 -13.00
C LEU A 191 18.69 -1.77 -14.51
N GLN A 192 18.95 -0.77 -15.33
CA GLN A 192 18.91 -0.95 -16.80
C GLN A 192 20.23 -1.57 -17.27
N PRO A 193 20.16 -2.72 -18.03
CA PRO A 193 21.34 -3.37 -18.56
C PRO A 193 22.09 -2.51 -19.55
#